data_ad3f8fd1627a2fc62ff7f8f7893992b9
#
_entry.id   ad3f8fd1627a2fc62ff7f8f7893992b9
#
_cell.length_a   1.000
_cell.length_b   1.000
_cell.length_c   1.000
_cell.angle_alpha   90.00
_cell.angle_beta   90.00
_cell.angle_gamma   90.00
#
_symmetry.space_group_name_H-M   'P 1'
#
loop_
_entity.id
_entity.type
_entity.pdbx_description
1 polymer ?
#
loop_
_entity_poly.entity_id
_entity_poly.type
_entity_poly.pdbx_seq_one_letter_code
_entity_poly.pdbx_strand_id
1 'polypeptide(L)'
;MFRTTRTLIATYILTVLLTQIAAAQSSEVGLGLGTFNYTGDLVKFYNFKFSKPAATVFYRANLSSVVSFRAAITAGLIGASEVPTDAFASKRNSSFKHFLFEGSTVMEYHFLNWRDSKRFVRFTPYLFGGVALFGFSGDVDRTQAYSTVQMAIPFGGGVKYVLNPKWYLSLEFGMRKTFFDYLDNISGGDFRNKNYQYGNDSNNDHYYFLGFSITRTFYTIPCPTNPYK
;
A
#
# COMPACT_ATOMS: atom_id res chain seq x y z
N MET A 1 -12.16 -10.99 -31.98
CA MET A 1 -13.26 -11.39 -31.09
C MET A 1 -12.83 -11.43 -29.61
N PHE A 2 -11.72 -12.02 -29.22
CA PHE A 2 -11.26 -12.08 -27.80
C PHE A 2 -10.83 -10.74 -27.17
N ARG A 3 -10.40 -9.75 -27.94
CA ARG A 3 -10.02 -8.41 -27.42
C ARG A 3 -11.26 -7.59 -27.00
N THR A 4 -12.30 -7.62 -27.79
CA THR A 4 -13.55 -6.88 -27.51
C THR A 4 -14.31 -7.42 -26.30
N THR A 5 -14.33 -8.74 -26.08
CA THR A 5 -14.95 -9.34 -24.89
C THR A 5 -14.19 -8.99 -23.61
N ARG A 6 -12.86 -8.93 -23.63
CA ARG A 6 -12.06 -8.51 -22.46
C ARG A 6 -12.27 -7.04 -22.10
N THR A 7 -12.39 -6.16 -23.09
CA THR A 7 -12.70 -4.74 -22.84
C THR A 7 -14.12 -4.56 -22.28
N LEU A 8 -15.10 -5.28 -22.79
CA LEU A 8 -16.48 -5.22 -22.28
C LEU A 8 -16.58 -5.70 -20.82
N ILE A 9 -15.90 -6.79 -20.48
CA ILE A 9 -15.85 -7.30 -19.09
C ILE A 9 -15.15 -6.28 -18.18
N ALA A 10 -14.03 -5.71 -18.61
CA ALA A 10 -13.30 -4.70 -17.82
C ALA A 10 -14.14 -3.43 -17.59
N THR A 11 -14.83 -2.93 -18.62
CA THR A 11 -15.76 -1.79 -18.49
C THR A 11 -16.94 -2.11 -17.58
N TYR A 12 -17.52 -3.31 -17.68
CA TYR A 12 -18.61 -3.73 -16.81
C TYR A 12 -18.17 -3.81 -15.34
N ILE A 13 -17.02 -4.41 -15.05
CA ILE A 13 -16.46 -4.47 -13.70
C ILE A 13 -16.19 -3.05 -13.18
N LEU A 14 -15.61 -2.17 -14.00
CA LEU A 14 -15.34 -0.79 -13.64
C LEU A 14 -16.62 -0.01 -13.33
N THR A 15 -17.68 -0.17 -14.14
CA THR A 15 -18.97 0.50 -13.89
C THR A 15 -19.63 -0.02 -12.61
N VAL A 16 -19.61 -1.32 -12.35
CA VAL A 16 -20.14 -1.91 -11.10
C VAL A 16 -19.37 -1.37 -9.88
N LEU A 17 -18.03 -1.29 -9.94
CA LEU A 17 -17.23 -0.71 -8.87
C LEU A 17 -17.56 0.78 -8.64
N LEU A 18 -17.72 1.57 -9.69
CA LEU A 18 -18.07 2.99 -9.59
C LEU A 18 -19.47 3.21 -8.99
N THR A 19 -20.45 2.37 -9.32
CA THR A 19 -21.80 2.46 -8.73
C THR A 19 -21.80 2.14 -7.23
N GLN A 20 -20.99 1.21 -6.76
CA GLN A 20 -20.86 0.90 -5.33
C GLN A 20 -20.26 2.07 -4.55
N ILE A 21 -19.30 2.78 -5.11
CA ILE A 21 -18.70 3.97 -4.50
C ILE A 21 -19.74 5.09 -4.36
N ALA A 22 -20.61 5.27 -5.37
CA ALA A 22 -21.68 6.27 -5.35
C ALA A 22 -22.79 5.94 -4.32
N ALA A 23 -23.00 4.67 -4.00
CA ALA A 23 -24.00 4.21 -3.01
C ALA A 23 -23.46 4.25 -1.56
N ALA A 24 -22.20 4.61 -1.33
CA ALA A 24 -21.62 4.65 0.00
C ALA A 24 -22.30 5.72 0.86
N GLN A 25 -22.93 5.29 1.97
CA GLN A 25 -23.63 6.20 2.90
C GLN A 25 -22.69 7.15 3.66
N SER A 26 -21.41 6.83 3.73
CA SER A 26 -20.38 7.69 4.32
C SER A 26 -19.06 7.54 3.58
N SER A 27 -18.37 8.66 3.41
CA SER A 27 -17.05 8.71 2.80
C SER A 27 -16.05 9.35 3.77
N GLU A 28 -14.81 9.01 3.63
CA GLU A 28 -13.72 9.51 4.48
C GLU A 28 -12.56 9.99 3.60
N VAL A 29 -11.95 11.09 4.02
CA VAL A 29 -10.68 11.56 3.47
C VAL A 29 -9.66 11.56 4.59
N GLY A 30 -8.50 10.99 4.34
CA GLY A 30 -7.44 10.88 5.32
C GLY A 30 -6.08 11.33 4.78
N LEU A 31 -5.29 11.84 5.71
CA LEU A 31 -3.88 12.18 5.51
C LEU A 31 -3.06 11.39 6.53
N GLY A 32 -1.91 10.88 6.13
CA GLY A 32 -1.05 10.12 7.01
C GLY A 32 0.42 10.38 6.76
N LEU A 33 1.19 10.15 7.81
CA LEU A 33 2.64 10.14 7.79
C LEU A 33 3.11 8.75 8.23
N GLY A 34 4.19 8.28 7.64
CA GLY A 34 4.69 6.96 7.93
C GLY A 34 6.11 6.77 7.43
N THR A 35 6.48 5.51 7.32
CA THR A 35 7.80 5.12 6.83
C THR A 35 7.68 3.96 5.86
N PHE A 36 8.50 4.00 4.80
CA PHE A 36 8.81 2.82 3.99
C PHE A 36 10.02 2.10 4.54
N ASN A 37 9.99 0.79 4.47
CA ASN A 37 11.08 -0.09 4.86
C ASN A 37 11.24 -1.18 3.80
N TYR A 38 12.47 -1.37 3.33
CA TYR A 38 12.82 -2.36 2.31
C TYR A 38 13.21 -3.69 2.94
N THR A 39 12.86 -4.78 2.28
CA THR A 39 13.34 -6.13 2.57
C THR A 39 13.51 -6.90 1.26
N GLY A 40 14.68 -7.46 1.06
CA GLY A 40 15.10 -8.18 -0.14
C GLY A 40 16.54 -8.66 0.01
N ASP A 41 17.31 -8.63 -1.06
CA ASP A 41 18.68 -9.16 -1.08
C ASP A 41 19.66 -8.42 -0.16
N LEU A 42 19.51 -7.10 0.03
CA LEU A 42 20.38 -6.31 0.90
C LEU A 42 20.03 -6.46 2.39
N VAL A 43 18.75 -6.63 2.70
CA VAL A 43 18.25 -6.69 4.08
C VAL A 43 17.17 -7.78 4.16
N LYS A 44 17.49 -8.91 4.79
CA LYS A 44 16.60 -10.09 4.83
C LYS A 44 15.40 -9.93 5.76
N PHE A 45 15.47 -9.04 6.75
CA PHE A 45 14.42 -8.84 7.76
C PHE A 45 14.09 -7.37 7.93
N TYR A 46 12.87 -7.08 8.36
CA TYR A 46 12.45 -5.73 8.71
C TYR A 46 13.42 -5.10 9.71
N ASN A 47 13.98 -3.94 9.37
CA ASN A 47 14.93 -3.25 10.22
C ASN A 47 14.58 -1.76 10.31
N PHE A 48 14.22 -1.30 11.50
CA PHE A 48 13.84 0.10 11.77
C PHE A 48 14.90 1.11 11.34
N LYS A 49 16.19 0.73 11.33
CA LYS A 49 17.30 1.61 10.92
C LYS A 49 17.15 2.10 9.46
N PHE A 50 16.52 1.29 8.60
CA PHE A 50 16.31 1.61 7.18
C PHE A 50 14.93 2.19 6.89
N SER A 51 14.15 2.50 7.92
CA SER A 51 12.87 3.19 7.76
C SER A 51 13.09 4.61 7.24
N LYS A 52 12.47 4.92 6.10
CA LYS A 52 12.57 6.23 5.43
C LYS A 52 11.19 6.89 5.42
N PRO A 53 11.12 8.23 5.54
CA PRO A 53 9.86 8.94 5.66
C PRO A 53 8.99 8.79 4.41
N ALA A 54 7.68 8.67 4.64
CA ALA A 54 6.65 8.61 3.62
C ALA A 54 5.38 9.34 4.08
N ALA A 55 4.59 9.80 3.12
CA ALA A 55 3.29 10.41 3.36
C ALA A 55 2.23 9.75 2.49
N THR A 56 1.00 9.69 2.98
CA THR A 56 -0.13 9.11 2.26
C THR A 56 -1.34 10.03 2.32
N VAL A 57 -2.10 10.06 1.24
CA VAL A 57 -3.43 10.64 1.16
C VAL A 57 -4.37 9.57 0.63
N PHE A 58 -5.56 9.48 1.19
CA PHE A 58 -6.51 8.46 0.76
C PHE A 58 -7.96 8.94 0.87
N TYR A 59 -8.76 8.35 0.00
CA TYR A 59 -10.21 8.38 0.05
C TYR A 59 -10.73 7.00 0.42
N ARG A 60 -11.70 6.95 1.34
CA ARG A 60 -12.33 5.71 1.78
C ARG A 60 -13.84 5.82 1.61
N ALA A 61 -14.43 4.87 0.90
CA ALA A 61 -15.87 4.68 0.78
C ALA A 61 -16.29 3.54 1.71
N ASN A 62 -17.19 3.83 2.62
CA ASN A 62 -17.70 2.85 3.58
C ASN A 62 -18.90 2.14 2.99
N LEU A 63 -18.70 0.92 2.47
CA LEU A 63 -19.74 0.14 1.79
C LEU A 63 -20.72 -0.49 2.80
N SER A 64 -20.23 -0.86 3.97
CA SER A 64 -21.05 -1.40 5.06
C SER A 64 -20.48 -1.00 6.43
N SER A 65 -21.08 -1.49 7.51
CA SER A 65 -20.57 -1.30 8.88
C SER A 65 -19.18 -1.92 9.09
N VAL A 66 -18.82 -2.94 8.32
CA VAL A 66 -17.59 -3.72 8.49
C VAL A 66 -16.67 -3.69 7.27
N VAL A 67 -17.17 -3.31 6.09
CA VAL A 67 -16.40 -3.31 4.84
C VAL A 67 -16.25 -1.90 4.31
N SER A 68 -15.03 -1.53 3.94
CA SER A 68 -14.71 -0.26 3.30
C SER A 68 -13.79 -0.49 2.10
N PHE A 69 -13.95 0.34 1.08
CA PHE A 69 -13.03 0.43 -0.05
C PHE A 69 -12.18 1.68 0.12
N ARG A 70 -10.85 1.55 -0.02
CA ARG A 70 -9.92 2.68 0.09
C ARG A 70 -9.07 2.77 -1.17
N ALA A 71 -9.00 3.99 -1.73
CA ALA A 71 -8.04 4.39 -2.75
C ALA A 71 -7.01 5.32 -2.11
N ALA A 72 -5.73 5.07 -2.29
CA ALA A 72 -4.65 5.82 -1.66
C ALA A 72 -3.54 6.15 -2.65
N ILE A 73 -2.91 7.29 -2.41
CA ILE A 73 -1.65 7.69 -3.01
C ILE A 73 -0.63 7.82 -1.87
N THR A 74 0.49 7.14 -1.99
CA THR A 74 1.57 7.19 -1.01
C THR A 74 2.87 7.55 -1.70
N ALA A 75 3.62 8.48 -1.14
CA ALA A 75 4.90 8.90 -1.68
C ALA A 75 5.93 9.02 -0.55
N GLY A 76 7.17 8.66 -0.83
CA GLY A 76 8.22 8.73 0.17
C GLY A 76 9.57 8.23 -0.33
N LEU A 77 10.51 8.20 0.57
CA LEU A 77 11.83 7.64 0.31
C LEU A 77 11.84 6.16 0.67
N ILE A 78 12.56 5.37 -0.11
CA ILE A 78 12.88 3.98 0.19
C ILE A 78 14.38 3.77 -0.03
N GLY A 79 15.01 2.94 0.78
CA GLY A 79 16.42 2.66 0.60
C GLY A 79 16.96 1.81 1.73
N ALA A 80 18.02 1.10 1.42
CA ALA A 80 18.74 0.25 2.37
C ALA A 80 20.23 0.29 2.09
N SER A 81 21.00 -0.08 3.10
CA SER A 81 22.42 -0.40 2.98
C SER A 81 22.60 -1.84 3.38
N GLU A 82 23.54 -2.50 2.74
CA GLU A 82 23.80 -3.92 2.97
C GLU A 82 24.09 -4.20 4.44
N VAL A 83 23.44 -5.26 4.95
CA VAL A 83 23.77 -5.85 6.25
C VAL A 83 24.52 -7.13 5.96
N PRO A 84 25.85 -7.16 6.07
CA PRO A 84 26.65 -8.31 5.69
C PRO A 84 26.30 -9.54 6.55
N THR A 85 25.71 -10.54 5.92
CA THR A 85 25.38 -11.83 6.54
C THR A 85 26.40 -12.92 6.17
N ASP A 86 27.18 -12.67 5.10
CA ASP A 86 28.20 -13.58 4.60
C ASP A 86 29.41 -12.83 4.01
N ALA A 87 30.44 -13.57 3.59
CA ALA A 87 31.66 -13.00 3.03
C ALA A 87 31.46 -12.29 1.69
N PHE A 88 30.42 -12.64 0.92
CA PHE A 88 30.09 -11.99 -0.34
C PHE A 88 29.37 -10.67 -0.10
N ALA A 89 28.41 -10.64 0.79
CA ALA A 89 27.70 -9.43 1.22
C ALA A 89 28.66 -8.37 1.77
N SER A 90 29.66 -8.78 2.56
CA SER A 90 30.66 -7.85 3.11
C SER A 90 31.56 -7.22 2.04
N LYS A 91 31.78 -7.90 0.90
CA LYS A 91 32.54 -7.37 -0.22
C LYS A 91 31.68 -6.49 -1.15
N ARG A 92 30.41 -6.79 -1.31
CA ARG A 92 29.46 -6.05 -2.16
C ARG A 92 29.22 -4.64 -1.60
N ASN A 93 28.95 -4.52 -0.30
CA ASN A 93 28.72 -3.26 0.43
C ASN A 93 27.83 -2.26 -0.33
N SER A 94 26.75 -2.76 -0.93
CA SER A 94 25.84 -1.98 -1.75
C SER A 94 24.86 -1.18 -0.91
N SER A 95 24.41 -0.04 -1.45
CA SER A 95 23.33 0.76 -0.86
C SER A 95 22.54 1.44 -1.98
N PHE A 96 21.26 1.62 -1.74
CA PHE A 96 20.41 2.38 -2.66
C PHE A 96 19.50 3.35 -1.92
N LYS A 97 19.03 4.37 -2.64
CA LYS A 97 18.03 5.32 -2.18
C LYS A 97 17.18 5.76 -3.37
N HIS A 98 15.89 5.50 -3.30
CA HIS A 98 14.93 5.88 -4.32
C HIS A 98 13.81 6.72 -3.72
N PHE A 99 13.21 7.57 -4.56
CA PHE A 99 11.89 8.12 -4.29
C PHE A 99 10.85 7.16 -4.86
N LEU A 100 9.92 6.72 -4.03
CA LEU A 100 8.86 5.78 -4.38
C LEU A 100 7.52 6.49 -4.36
N PHE A 101 6.72 6.25 -5.39
CA PHE A 101 5.36 6.71 -5.52
C PHE A 101 4.45 5.50 -5.75
N GLU A 102 3.42 5.35 -4.93
CA GLU A 102 2.48 4.22 -4.96
C GLU A 102 1.06 4.73 -5.09
N GLY A 103 0.31 4.20 -6.06
CA GLY A 103 -1.15 4.29 -6.14
C GLY A 103 -1.75 2.94 -5.78
N SER A 104 -2.61 2.87 -4.77
CA SER A 104 -3.18 1.61 -4.28
C SER A 104 -4.68 1.68 -4.12
N THR A 105 -5.32 0.52 -4.31
CA THR A 105 -6.73 0.29 -4.01
C THR A 105 -6.86 -0.97 -3.18
N VAL A 106 -7.51 -0.86 -2.03
CA VAL A 106 -7.65 -1.95 -1.07
C VAL A 106 -9.07 -2.04 -0.53
N MET A 107 -9.47 -3.27 -0.19
CA MET A 107 -10.63 -3.54 0.64
C MET A 107 -10.18 -3.66 2.10
N GLU A 108 -10.93 -3.04 3.00
CA GLU A 108 -10.71 -3.12 4.45
C GLU A 108 -11.87 -3.87 5.11
N TYR A 109 -11.54 -4.77 6.02
CA TYR A 109 -12.50 -5.48 6.86
C TYR A 109 -12.29 -5.09 8.32
N HIS A 110 -13.29 -4.46 8.92
CA HIS A 110 -13.30 -4.01 10.31
C HIS A 110 -13.97 -5.06 11.19
N PHE A 111 -13.27 -5.49 12.24
CA PHE A 111 -13.77 -6.56 13.13
C PHE A 111 -14.85 -6.09 14.11
N LEU A 112 -14.87 -4.81 14.44
CA LEU A 112 -15.82 -4.25 15.41
C LEU A 112 -16.69 -3.18 14.75
N ASN A 113 -17.96 -3.12 15.13
CA ASN A 113 -18.88 -2.07 14.71
C ASN A 113 -18.64 -0.78 15.51
N TRP A 114 -17.59 -0.05 15.16
CA TRP A 114 -17.11 1.16 15.81
C TRP A 114 -17.90 2.42 15.44
N ARG A 115 -18.75 2.35 14.41
CA ARG A 115 -19.57 3.47 13.92
C ARG A 115 -20.88 3.60 14.68
N ASP A 116 -21.27 2.61 15.45
CA ASP A 116 -22.50 2.65 16.23
C ASP A 116 -22.30 3.54 17.46
N SER A 117 -22.96 4.70 17.45
CA SER A 117 -22.90 5.67 18.56
C SER A 117 -23.44 5.14 19.89
N LYS A 118 -24.22 4.06 19.87
CA LYS A 118 -24.76 3.39 21.07
C LYS A 118 -23.75 2.46 21.75
N ARG A 119 -22.63 2.15 21.10
CA ARG A 119 -21.59 1.28 21.64
C ARG A 119 -20.42 2.10 22.20
N PHE A 120 -19.92 1.72 23.37
CA PHE A 120 -18.73 2.34 24.00
C PHE A 120 -17.41 1.98 23.30
N VAL A 121 -17.43 1.18 22.24
CA VAL A 121 -16.23 0.73 21.54
C VAL A 121 -15.73 1.85 20.62
N ARG A 122 -14.61 2.47 20.99
CA ARG A 122 -13.99 3.58 20.24
C ARG A 122 -12.85 3.15 19.33
N PHE A 123 -12.57 1.86 19.21
CA PHE A 123 -11.51 1.37 18.35
C PHE A 123 -11.97 0.16 17.55
N THR A 124 -11.34 -0.09 16.43
CA THR A 124 -11.52 -1.32 15.65
C THR A 124 -10.21 -1.73 15.03
N PRO A 125 -9.77 -2.97 15.25
CA PRO A 125 -8.79 -3.59 14.40
C PRO A 125 -9.40 -3.80 13.01
N TYR A 126 -8.56 -3.74 11.98
CA TYR A 126 -8.96 -4.05 10.61
C TYR A 126 -7.85 -4.75 9.86
N LEU A 127 -8.22 -5.55 8.88
CA LEU A 127 -7.32 -6.11 7.87
C LEU A 127 -7.63 -5.49 6.53
N PHE A 128 -6.62 -5.43 5.68
CA PHE A 128 -6.79 -4.94 4.32
C PHE A 128 -5.98 -5.77 3.33
N GLY A 129 -6.44 -5.77 2.09
CA GLY A 129 -5.75 -6.36 0.96
C GLY A 129 -6.24 -5.79 -0.35
N GLY A 130 -5.39 -5.77 -1.36
CA GLY A 130 -5.75 -5.19 -2.64
C GLY A 130 -4.64 -5.22 -3.68
N VAL A 131 -4.63 -4.21 -4.54
CA VAL A 131 -3.64 -4.05 -5.60
C VAL A 131 -3.04 -2.65 -5.58
N ALA A 132 -1.77 -2.55 -5.96
CA ALA A 132 -1.06 -1.31 -6.08
C ALA A 132 -0.21 -1.28 -7.36
N LEU A 133 -0.03 -0.08 -7.87
CA LEU A 133 0.99 0.25 -8.86
C LEU A 133 1.99 1.18 -8.17
N PHE A 134 3.26 0.85 -8.24
CA PHE A 134 4.30 1.72 -7.70
C PHE A 134 5.32 2.07 -8.78
N GLY A 135 5.87 3.25 -8.64
CA GLY A 135 6.96 3.73 -9.46
C GLY A 135 8.08 4.23 -8.56
N PHE A 136 9.31 4.13 -9.03
CA PHE A 136 10.46 4.63 -8.29
C PHE A 136 11.41 5.39 -9.21
N SER A 137 12.07 6.39 -8.65
CA SER A 137 13.04 7.24 -9.32
C SER A 137 14.27 7.40 -8.42
N GLY A 138 15.45 7.22 -8.98
CA GLY A 138 16.74 7.41 -8.30
C GLY A 138 17.89 7.37 -9.30
N ASP A 139 19.01 7.98 -8.91
CA ASP A 139 20.27 7.94 -9.65
C ASP A 139 20.97 6.59 -9.42
N VAL A 140 20.60 5.60 -10.22
CA VAL A 140 21.31 4.33 -10.25
C VAL A 140 21.62 4.01 -11.71
N ASP A 141 22.87 3.72 -11.99
CA ASP A 141 23.28 3.11 -13.24
C ASP A 141 22.57 1.76 -13.36
N ARG A 142 21.52 1.72 -14.19
CA ARG A 142 20.70 0.52 -14.36
C ARG A 142 21.51 -0.56 -15.03
N THR A 143 21.60 -1.71 -14.40
CA THR A 143 22.28 -2.87 -14.97
C THR A 143 21.50 -3.46 -16.14
N GLN A 144 20.18 -3.27 -16.20
CA GLN A 144 19.30 -3.71 -17.29
C GLN A 144 18.18 -2.70 -17.57
N ALA A 145 17.58 -2.76 -18.76
CA ALA A 145 16.41 -1.96 -19.13
C ALA A 145 15.14 -2.60 -18.55
N TYR A 146 14.59 -2.05 -17.47
CA TYR A 146 13.31 -2.45 -16.88
C TYR A 146 12.35 -1.27 -16.76
N SER A 147 11.04 -1.57 -16.68
CA SER A 147 10.01 -0.56 -16.42
C SER A 147 10.10 -0.06 -14.98
N THR A 148 10.10 1.26 -14.80
CA THR A 148 10.07 1.90 -13.48
C THR A 148 8.71 1.80 -12.79
N VAL A 149 7.65 1.41 -13.50
CA VAL A 149 6.31 1.21 -12.94
C VAL A 149 6.03 -0.28 -12.85
N GLN A 150 5.72 -0.76 -11.65
CA GLN A 150 5.54 -2.16 -11.33
C GLN A 150 4.27 -2.37 -10.50
N MET A 151 3.81 -3.62 -10.44
CA MET A 151 2.67 -4.02 -9.63
C MET A 151 3.11 -4.58 -8.28
N ALA A 152 2.27 -4.34 -7.25
CA ALA A 152 2.42 -4.96 -5.94
C ALA A 152 1.05 -5.37 -5.38
N ILE A 153 1.06 -6.31 -4.45
CA ILE A 153 -0.10 -6.71 -3.66
C ILE A 153 0.09 -6.17 -2.24
N PRO A 154 -0.56 -5.05 -1.88
CA PRO A 154 -0.59 -4.55 -0.51
C PRO A 154 -1.53 -5.40 0.34
N PHE A 155 -1.07 -5.82 1.52
CA PHE A 155 -1.88 -6.44 2.54
C PHE A 155 -1.31 -6.17 3.92
N GLY A 156 -2.18 -6.20 4.92
CA GLY A 156 -1.75 -5.91 6.28
C GLY A 156 -2.92 -5.68 7.22
N GLY A 157 -2.62 -5.02 8.32
CA GLY A 157 -3.61 -4.70 9.33
C GLY A 157 -3.35 -3.36 9.99
N GLY A 158 -4.35 -2.91 10.72
CA GLY A 158 -4.24 -1.67 11.46
C GLY A 158 -5.28 -1.58 12.56
N VAL A 159 -5.20 -0.51 13.30
CA VAL A 159 -6.18 -0.16 14.33
C VAL A 159 -6.67 1.25 14.06
N LYS A 160 -7.99 1.43 14.07
CA LYS A 160 -8.65 2.71 13.94
C LYS A 160 -9.25 3.11 15.31
N TYR A 161 -9.04 4.35 15.70
CA TYR A 161 -9.55 4.93 16.94
C TYR A 161 -10.44 6.14 16.67
N VAL A 162 -11.60 6.19 17.30
CA VAL A 162 -12.60 7.25 17.16
C VAL A 162 -12.28 8.38 18.13
N LEU A 163 -11.84 9.54 17.63
CA LEU A 163 -11.69 10.74 18.44
C LEU A 163 -13.05 11.38 18.72
N ASN A 164 -13.82 11.58 17.64
CA ASN A 164 -15.17 12.09 17.69
C ASN A 164 -15.96 11.59 16.45
N PRO A 165 -17.28 11.87 16.32
CA PRO A 165 -18.06 11.34 15.19
C PRO A 165 -17.55 11.69 13.79
N LYS A 166 -16.70 12.70 13.65
CA LYS A 166 -16.17 13.17 12.36
C LYS A 166 -14.68 12.87 12.17
N TRP A 167 -13.92 12.58 13.23
CA TRP A 167 -12.48 12.44 13.18
C TRP A 167 -11.99 11.12 13.76
N TYR A 168 -11.13 10.46 13.05
CA TYR A 168 -10.53 9.17 13.43
C TYR A 168 -9.02 9.22 13.27
N LEU A 169 -8.34 8.47 14.14
CA LEU A 169 -6.93 8.16 14.00
C LEU A 169 -6.79 6.71 13.55
N SER A 170 -5.78 6.42 12.78
CA SER A 170 -5.43 5.03 12.48
C SER A 170 -3.92 4.82 12.45
N LEU A 171 -3.52 3.66 12.94
CA LEU A 171 -2.18 3.11 12.84
C LEU A 171 -2.27 1.91 11.91
N GLU A 172 -1.43 1.86 10.89
CA GLU A 172 -1.43 0.82 9.87
C GLU A 172 -0.03 0.25 9.70
N PHE A 173 0.05 -1.07 9.62
CA PHE A 173 1.24 -1.80 9.19
C PHE A 173 0.86 -2.72 8.04
N GLY A 174 1.55 -2.59 6.91
CA GLY A 174 1.27 -3.39 5.74
C GLY A 174 2.51 -3.73 4.93
N MET A 175 2.51 -4.93 4.40
CA MET A 175 3.50 -5.44 3.46
C MET A 175 3.01 -5.23 2.03
N ARG A 176 3.91 -4.89 1.13
CA ARG A 176 3.71 -4.83 -0.31
C ARG A 176 4.55 -5.93 -0.95
N LYS A 177 3.89 -7.00 -1.33
CA LYS A 177 4.55 -8.07 -2.08
C LYS A 177 4.69 -7.63 -3.53
N THR A 178 5.91 -7.44 -4.00
CA THR A 178 6.17 -7.13 -5.41
C THR A 178 6.42 -8.42 -6.20
N PHE A 179 6.35 -8.31 -7.52
CA PHE A 179 6.74 -9.36 -8.47
C PHE A 179 8.00 -8.94 -9.24
N PHE A 180 8.82 -8.09 -8.60
CA PHE A 180 9.93 -7.41 -9.19
C PHE A 180 11.16 -7.53 -8.28
N ASP A 181 12.33 -7.81 -8.86
CA ASP A 181 13.57 -8.19 -8.19
C ASP A 181 14.70 -7.16 -8.42
N TYR A 182 14.38 -5.96 -8.90
CA TYR A 182 15.35 -4.91 -9.18
C TYR A 182 15.09 -3.61 -8.42
N LEU A 183 14.38 -3.69 -7.30
CA LEU A 183 14.13 -2.49 -6.47
C LEU A 183 15.43 -1.98 -5.84
N ASP A 184 16.36 -2.88 -5.53
CA ASP A 184 17.71 -2.60 -5.05
C ASP A 184 18.79 -2.63 -6.14
N ASN A 185 18.37 -2.80 -7.42
CA ASN A 185 19.22 -2.95 -8.59
C ASN A 185 20.13 -4.21 -8.56
N ILE A 186 19.77 -5.22 -7.81
CA ILE A 186 20.46 -6.50 -7.69
C ILE A 186 19.51 -7.62 -8.11
N SER A 187 19.98 -8.54 -8.97
CA SER A 187 19.22 -9.74 -9.35
C SER A 187 20.15 -10.88 -9.68
N GLY A 188 19.66 -12.13 -9.56
CA GLY A 188 20.41 -13.36 -9.83
C GLY A 188 20.82 -13.59 -11.28
N GLY A 189 20.28 -12.82 -12.25
CA GLY A 189 20.48 -13.06 -13.68
C GLY A 189 21.74 -12.45 -14.30
N ASP A 190 22.52 -11.64 -13.58
CA ASP A 190 23.61 -10.88 -14.21
C ASP A 190 25.00 -11.51 -13.99
N PHE A 191 25.24 -12.67 -14.61
CA PHE A 191 26.55 -13.35 -14.64
C PHE A 191 27.67 -12.53 -15.32
N ARG A 192 27.35 -11.38 -15.92
CA ARG A 192 28.32 -10.54 -16.64
C ARG A 192 29.05 -9.57 -15.73
N ASN A 193 28.48 -9.20 -14.60
CA ASN A 193 29.12 -8.33 -13.64
C ASN A 193 29.94 -9.12 -12.65
N LYS A 194 31.26 -9.10 -12.82
CA LYS A 194 32.23 -9.70 -11.88
C LYS A 194 32.22 -9.08 -10.47
N ASN A 195 31.32 -8.14 -10.19
CA ASN A 195 31.28 -7.34 -8.98
C ASN A 195 30.25 -7.87 -7.96
N TYR A 196 30.25 -9.18 -7.67
CA TYR A 196 29.51 -9.77 -6.56
C TYR A 196 28.01 -9.45 -6.51
N GLN A 197 27.36 -9.20 -7.63
CA GLN A 197 25.91 -8.95 -7.74
C GLN A 197 25.14 -10.27 -7.79
N TYR A 198 25.31 -11.11 -6.78
CA TYR A 198 24.53 -12.34 -6.65
C TYR A 198 23.29 -12.05 -5.81
N GLY A 199 22.15 -11.81 -6.47
CA GLY A 199 20.82 -11.84 -5.88
C GLY A 199 20.24 -13.26 -5.90
N ASN A 200 19.17 -13.46 -5.15
CA ASN A 200 18.40 -14.70 -5.19
C ASN A 200 17.13 -14.50 -6.02
N ASP A 201 17.15 -14.96 -7.25
CA ASP A 201 16.06 -14.88 -8.25
C ASP A 201 14.71 -15.47 -7.76
N SER A 202 14.74 -16.24 -6.69
CA SER A 202 13.55 -16.84 -6.05
C SER A 202 12.93 -15.96 -4.96
N ASN A 203 13.55 -14.84 -4.59
CA ASN A 203 13.14 -14.02 -3.46
C ASN A 203 12.91 -12.56 -3.89
N ASN A 204 11.75 -12.31 -4.52
CA ASN A 204 11.37 -10.97 -4.97
C ASN A 204 11.43 -9.95 -3.83
N ASP A 205 11.78 -8.72 -4.18
CA ASP A 205 11.81 -7.59 -3.26
C ASP A 205 10.44 -7.31 -2.63
N HIS A 206 10.46 -6.92 -1.39
CA HIS A 206 9.26 -6.54 -0.65
C HIS A 206 9.51 -5.20 0.05
N TYR A 207 8.45 -4.45 0.28
CA TYR A 207 8.55 -3.29 1.14
C TYR A 207 7.37 -3.18 2.09
N TYR A 208 7.61 -2.53 3.21
CA TYR A 208 6.63 -2.33 4.26
C TYR A 208 6.30 -0.85 4.38
N PHE A 209 5.08 -0.58 4.76
CA PHE A 209 4.64 0.75 5.19
C PHE A 209 4.11 0.66 6.61
N LEU A 210 4.68 1.45 7.48
CA LEU A 210 4.17 1.71 8.82
C LEU A 210 3.74 3.16 8.86
N GLY A 211 2.47 3.43 9.11
CA GLY A 211 1.93 4.79 9.05
C GLY A 211 0.88 5.08 10.09
N PHE A 212 0.86 6.34 10.50
CA PHE A 212 -0.17 6.94 11.32
C PHE A 212 -0.97 7.93 10.46
N SER A 213 -2.30 7.91 10.56
CA SER A 213 -3.15 8.80 9.77
C SER A 213 -4.31 9.38 10.57
N ILE A 214 -4.72 10.58 10.16
CA ILE A 214 -5.93 11.26 10.61
C ILE A 214 -6.94 11.28 9.47
N THR A 215 -8.18 11.01 9.79
CA THR A 215 -9.26 10.84 8.81
C THR A 215 -10.47 11.65 9.23
N ARG A 216 -11.07 12.34 8.25
CA ARG A 216 -12.34 13.05 8.41
C ARG A 216 -13.43 12.33 7.65
N THR A 217 -14.56 12.08 8.31
CA THR A 217 -15.74 11.44 7.71
C THR A 217 -16.78 12.46 7.29
N PHE A 218 -17.38 12.22 6.12
CA PHE A 218 -18.50 12.94 5.55
C PHE A 218 -19.69 11.99 5.48
N TYR A 219 -20.81 12.40 6.03
CA TYR A 219 -22.06 11.65 6.03
C TYR A 219 -23.01 12.22 4.99
N THR A 220 -23.54 11.40 4.10
CA THR A 220 -24.67 11.73 3.25
C THR A 220 -25.92 11.26 3.99
N ILE A 221 -26.71 12.20 4.50
CA ILE A 221 -27.99 11.88 5.13
C ILE A 221 -29.01 11.82 4.00
N PRO A 222 -29.58 10.63 3.68
CA PRO A 222 -30.69 10.57 2.74
C PRO A 222 -31.86 11.33 3.36
N CYS A 223 -32.44 12.28 2.61
CA CYS A 223 -33.67 12.93 3.04
C CYS A 223 -34.74 11.85 3.29
N PRO A 224 -35.44 11.85 4.43
CA PRO A 224 -36.53 10.92 4.64
C PRO A 224 -37.57 11.16 3.53
N THR A 225 -37.86 10.11 2.77
CA THR A 225 -38.97 10.13 1.81
C THR A 225 -40.23 10.43 2.60
N ASN A 226 -40.94 11.50 2.19
CA ASN A 226 -42.16 11.91 2.85
C ASN A 226 -43.14 10.73 2.95
N PRO A 227 -43.51 10.22 4.14
CA PRO A 227 -44.37 9.07 4.27
C PRO A 227 -45.84 9.35 3.89
N TYR A 228 -46.13 10.57 3.44
CA TYR A 228 -47.47 11.05 3.06
C TYR A 228 -47.60 11.33 1.55
N LYS A 229 -46.89 10.58 0.70
CA LYS A 229 -47.15 10.56 -0.74
C LYS A 229 -47.61 9.20 -1.16
#